data_6a857975eedae8974c61be295e729412
#
_entry.id   6a857975eedae8974c61be295e729412
#
_cell.length_a   1.000
_cell.length_b   1.000
_cell.length_c   1.000
_cell.angle_alpha   90.00
_cell.angle_beta   90.00
_cell.angle_gamma   90.00
#
_symmetry.space_group_name_H-M   'P 1'
#
loop_
_entity.id
_entity.type
_entity.pdbx_description
1 polymer ?
#
loop_
_entity_poly.entity_id
_entity_poly.type
_entity_poly.pdbx_seq_one_letter_code
_entity_poly.pdbx_strand_id
1 'polypeptide(L)'
;IQLRNADGSVIIDDVHTYVTSKGYYMVRNAGALSARTTYVAADWTIIPLAPGECYPSAGLNVPTTGVPPSVITHPSYTPSCSATSVVLTTAGNQGFVGGNALAYQWFFAAPGSATWTAVTNGGIYSGATTASLSISSIAGVINYQYYCQIRENTATCYTASNAIKITDSSATTWNGTTWSNGAPDLSKLAIINGNYDTTSHGDFECCSLLVNATFTLNIQADDFVLIQNDLTNNGTLNVLNNGSLV
;
A
#
# COMPACT_ATOMS: atom_id res chain seq x y z
N ILE A 1 22.43 -9.16 -27.92
CA ILE A 1 21.65 -7.89 -27.83
C ILE A 1 22.06 -7.03 -29.00
N GLN A 2 21.10 -6.54 -29.75
CA GLN A 2 21.32 -5.63 -30.86
C GLN A 2 20.60 -4.32 -30.62
N LEU A 3 21.32 -3.21 -30.74
CA LEU A 3 20.73 -1.89 -30.86
C LEU A 3 20.46 -1.66 -32.36
N ARG A 4 19.21 -1.38 -32.72
CA ARG A 4 18.78 -1.12 -34.08
C ARG A 4 18.21 0.29 -34.21
N ASN A 5 18.16 0.80 -35.43
CA ASN A 5 17.42 2.03 -35.73
C ASN A 5 15.91 1.84 -35.48
N ALA A 6 15.13 2.92 -35.50
CA ALA A 6 13.72 2.91 -35.10
C ALA A 6 12.83 1.95 -35.90
N ASP A 7 13.15 1.69 -37.16
CA ASP A 7 12.42 0.73 -38.02
C ASP A 7 12.98 -0.69 -37.96
N GLY A 8 14.04 -0.91 -37.19
CA GLY A 8 14.66 -2.22 -37.01
C GLY A 8 15.49 -2.71 -38.18
N SER A 9 15.66 -1.92 -39.24
CA SER A 9 16.34 -2.35 -40.50
C SER A 9 17.85 -2.33 -40.39
N VAL A 10 18.42 -1.47 -39.57
CA VAL A 10 19.87 -1.29 -39.46
C VAL A 10 20.33 -1.65 -38.05
N ILE A 11 21.35 -2.51 -37.94
CA ILE A 11 22.05 -2.75 -36.68
C ILE A 11 23.03 -1.63 -36.45
N ILE A 12 22.82 -0.91 -35.32
CA ILE A 12 23.69 0.18 -34.89
C ILE A 12 24.82 -0.37 -34.02
N ASP A 13 24.51 -1.30 -33.13
CA ASP A 13 25.48 -1.95 -32.27
C ASP A 13 25.05 -3.39 -31.97
N ASP A 14 26.01 -4.30 -31.80
CA ASP A 14 25.76 -5.72 -31.54
C ASP A 14 26.62 -6.22 -30.37
N VAL A 15 25.93 -6.86 -29.42
CA VAL A 15 26.57 -7.59 -28.33
C VAL A 15 26.11 -9.02 -28.39
N HIS A 16 27.01 -9.93 -28.75
CA HIS A 16 26.69 -11.38 -28.91
C HIS A 16 27.85 -12.21 -28.39
N THR A 17 27.65 -12.79 -27.24
CA THR A 17 28.65 -13.65 -26.63
C THR A 17 28.02 -14.83 -25.94
N TYR A 18 28.79 -15.92 -25.87
CA TYR A 18 28.46 -17.04 -25.01
C TYR A 18 29.09 -16.83 -23.63
N VAL A 19 28.25 -16.69 -22.62
CA VAL A 19 28.69 -16.68 -21.23
C VAL A 19 28.15 -17.92 -20.54
N THR A 20 29.05 -18.74 -20.03
CA THR A 20 28.71 -20.03 -19.40
C THR A 20 28.26 -19.88 -17.95
N SER A 21 28.56 -18.73 -17.31
CA SER A 21 28.14 -18.41 -15.97
C SER A 21 26.86 -17.56 -15.98
N LYS A 22 25.98 -17.79 -15.02
CA LYS A 22 24.82 -16.94 -14.75
C LYS A 22 25.22 -15.85 -13.75
N GLY A 23 24.54 -14.71 -13.79
CA GLY A 23 24.81 -13.63 -12.84
C GLY A 23 26.01 -12.79 -13.25
N TYR A 24 25.93 -12.13 -14.37
CA TYR A 24 26.97 -11.22 -14.85
C TYR A 24 26.33 -9.98 -15.49
N TYR A 25 27.12 -8.93 -15.61
CA TYR A 25 26.81 -7.81 -16.50
C TYR A 25 28.03 -7.54 -17.39
N MET A 26 27.78 -6.85 -18.50
CA MET A 26 28.79 -6.50 -19.47
C MET A 26 28.95 -4.98 -19.52
N VAL A 27 30.17 -4.53 -19.43
CA VAL A 27 30.50 -3.10 -19.55
C VAL A 27 31.33 -2.89 -20.80
N ARG A 28 30.98 -1.90 -21.60
CA ARG A 28 31.80 -1.52 -22.75
C ARG A 28 33.07 -0.85 -22.27
N ASN A 29 34.21 -1.28 -22.77
CA ASN A 29 35.49 -0.76 -22.37
C ASN A 29 35.67 0.70 -22.85
N ALA A 30 36.32 1.52 -22.04
CA ALA A 30 36.48 2.95 -22.30
C ALA A 30 37.18 3.29 -23.64
N GLY A 31 37.99 2.36 -24.16
CA GLY A 31 38.62 2.50 -25.47
C GLY A 31 37.75 2.11 -26.66
N ALA A 32 36.61 1.46 -26.42
CA ALA A 32 35.68 0.99 -27.46
C ALA A 32 34.59 2.03 -27.73
N LEU A 33 34.97 3.17 -28.28
CA LEU A 33 34.08 4.36 -28.39
C LEU A 33 33.11 4.29 -29.59
N SER A 34 33.30 3.36 -30.53
CA SER A 34 32.46 3.26 -31.72
C SER A 34 31.47 2.12 -31.64
N ALA A 35 30.23 2.36 -32.05
CA ALA A 35 29.25 1.32 -32.28
C ALA A 35 29.72 0.33 -33.36
N ARG A 36 29.41 -0.95 -33.18
CA ARG A 36 29.82 -2.00 -34.13
C ARG A 36 28.64 -2.87 -34.50
N THR A 37 28.52 -3.12 -35.76
CA THR A 37 27.50 -4.04 -36.33
C THR A 37 27.85 -5.53 -36.15
N THR A 38 29.06 -5.82 -35.65
CA THR A 38 29.53 -7.16 -35.33
C THR A 38 30.18 -7.17 -33.95
N TYR A 39 29.88 -8.13 -33.12
CA TYR A 39 30.44 -8.29 -31.80
C TYR A 39 31.96 -8.47 -31.82
N VAL A 40 32.65 -7.66 -31.00
CA VAL A 40 34.08 -7.77 -30.76
C VAL A 40 34.30 -7.95 -29.27
N ALA A 41 34.75 -9.12 -28.86
CA ALA A 41 34.90 -9.47 -27.42
C ALA A 41 35.82 -8.51 -26.66
N ALA A 42 36.84 -7.99 -27.29
CA ALA A 42 37.78 -7.05 -26.68
C ALA A 42 37.16 -5.69 -26.31
N ASP A 43 35.99 -5.37 -26.86
CA ASP A 43 35.28 -4.12 -26.57
C ASP A 43 34.49 -4.21 -25.23
N TRP A 44 34.42 -5.39 -24.62
CA TRP A 44 33.56 -5.65 -23.48
C TRP A 44 34.29 -6.33 -22.33
N THR A 45 33.96 -5.91 -21.13
CA THR A 45 34.36 -6.60 -19.88
C THR A 45 33.14 -7.29 -19.30
N ILE A 46 33.25 -8.58 -19.02
CA ILE A 46 32.23 -9.39 -18.36
C ILE A 46 32.54 -9.40 -16.88
N ILE A 47 31.61 -8.92 -16.07
CA ILE A 47 31.76 -8.82 -14.61
C ILE A 47 30.73 -9.73 -13.95
N PRO A 48 31.19 -10.76 -13.19
CA PRO A 48 30.25 -11.60 -12.45
C PRO A 48 29.61 -10.77 -11.32
N LEU A 49 28.33 -11.05 -11.05
CA LEU A 49 27.60 -10.48 -9.90
C LEU A 49 27.79 -11.39 -8.68
N ALA A 50 28.01 -10.79 -7.52
CA ALA A 50 27.95 -11.52 -6.27
C ALA A 50 26.50 -11.85 -5.89
N PRO A 51 26.26 -12.92 -5.09
CA PRO A 51 24.94 -13.22 -4.57
C PRO A 51 24.33 -12.02 -3.83
N GLY A 52 23.10 -11.66 -4.16
CA GLY A 52 22.41 -10.51 -3.59
C GLY A 52 22.70 -9.17 -4.27
N GLU A 53 23.59 -9.12 -5.24
CA GLU A 53 23.75 -7.94 -6.08
C GLU A 53 22.69 -7.88 -7.15
N CYS A 54 22.11 -6.69 -7.35
CA CYS A 54 21.29 -6.39 -8.52
C CYS A 54 21.97 -5.33 -9.36
N TYR A 55 21.86 -5.47 -10.66
CA TYR A 55 22.32 -4.43 -11.56
C TYR A 55 21.17 -3.47 -11.89
N PRO A 56 21.37 -2.15 -11.72
CA PRO A 56 20.27 -1.17 -11.82
C PRO A 56 19.79 -0.89 -13.25
N SER A 57 20.40 -1.50 -14.28
CA SER A 57 19.95 -1.24 -15.65
C SER A 57 18.72 -2.07 -16.00
N ALA A 58 17.60 -1.40 -16.11
CA ALA A 58 16.37 -1.98 -16.62
C ALA A 58 16.57 -2.53 -18.04
N GLY A 59 16.21 -3.79 -18.25
CA GLY A 59 16.00 -4.37 -19.57
C GLY A 59 17.01 -5.39 -20.08
N LEU A 60 18.03 -5.73 -19.33
CA LEU A 60 18.93 -6.83 -19.68
C LEU A 60 18.67 -8.02 -18.78
N ASN A 61 18.78 -9.24 -19.31
CA ASN A 61 18.58 -10.51 -18.59
C ASN A 61 19.07 -10.42 -17.16
N VAL A 62 18.14 -10.33 -16.22
CA VAL A 62 18.48 -10.29 -14.80
C VAL A 62 19.05 -11.65 -14.45
N PRO A 63 20.31 -11.71 -14.00
CA PRO A 63 20.94 -12.98 -13.65
C PRO A 63 20.20 -13.63 -12.49
N THR A 64 20.15 -14.93 -12.45
CA THR A 64 19.51 -15.69 -11.36
C THR A 64 20.16 -15.44 -9.99
N THR A 65 21.35 -14.88 -9.96
CA THR A 65 22.11 -14.55 -8.74
C THR A 65 22.02 -13.07 -8.33
N GLY A 66 21.40 -12.22 -9.14
CA GLY A 66 21.18 -10.81 -8.85
C GLY A 66 19.73 -10.39 -8.98
N VAL A 67 18.81 -11.34 -8.97
CA VAL A 67 17.37 -11.06 -9.05
C VAL A 67 16.94 -10.40 -7.73
N PRO A 68 16.31 -9.21 -7.78
CA PRO A 68 15.80 -8.59 -6.57
C PRO A 68 14.69 -9.45 -5.93
N PRO A 69 14.47 -9.35 -4.64
CA PRO A 69 13.35 -10.02 -4.00
C PRO A 69 12.02 -9.57 -4.66
N SER A 70 11.04 -10.43 -4.60
CA SER A 70 9.68 -10.14 -5.07
C SER A 70 8.75 -9.87 -3.90
N VAL A 71 7.80 -8.96 -4.07
CA VAL A 71 6.71 -8.75 -3.12
C VAL A 71 5.60 -9.75 -3.42
N ILE A 72 5.22 -10.57 -2.44
CA ILE A 72 4.13 -11.55 -2.56
C ILE A 72 2.86 -11.11 -1.81
N THR A 73 3.02 -10.22 -0.82
CA THR A 73 1.90 -9.61 -0.12
C THR A 73 2.13 -8.11 -0.03
N HIS A 74 1.19 -7.35 -0.56
CA HIS A 74 1.19 -5.90 -0.42
C HIS A 74 0.42 -5.48 0.83
N PRO A 75 0.80 -4.39 1.51
CA PRO A 75 0.05 -3.90 2.65
C PRO A 75 -1.36 -3.49 2.23
N SER A 76 -2.31 -3.77 3.10
CA SER A 76 -3.71 -3.38 2.94
C SER A 76 -4.20 -2.69 4.20
N TYR A 77 -5.21 -1.84 4.04
CA TYR A 77 -5.88 -1.16 5.13
C TYR A 77 -7.36 -1.00 4.81
N THR A 78 -8.19 -1.36 5.76
CA THR A 78 -9.63 -1.10 5.70
C THR A 78 -9.97 -0.17 6.85
N PRO A 79 -10.51 1.03 6.58
CA PRO A 79 -10.94 1.94 7.62
C PRO A 79 -11.98 1.30 8.54
N SER A 80 -11.83 1.54 9.83
CA SER A 80 -12.84 1.17 10.82
C SER A 80 -12.99 2.32 11.80
N CYS A 81 -14.20 2.69 12.11
CA CYS A 81 -14.46 3.85 12.97
C CYS A 81 -14.06 3.63 14.44
N SER A 82 -13.78 2.42 14.85
CA SER A 82 -13.23 2.11 16.18
C SER A 82 -11.71 1.89 16.16
N ALA A 83 -11.10 1.83 15.00
CA ALA A 83 -9.67 1.58 14.93
C ALA A 83 -8.87 2.81 15.39
N THR A 84 -8.16 2.64 16.48
CA THR A 84 -7.20 3.64 16.97
C THR A 84 -5.79 3.34 16.52
N SER A 85 -5.54 2.14 16.01
CA SER A 85 -4.24 1.63 15.59
C SER A 85 -4.37 0.79 14.32
N VAL A 86 -3.26 0.55 13.64
CA VAL A 86 -3.19 -0.33 12.48
C VAL A 86 -1.88 -1.09 12.45
N VAL A 87 -1.92 -2.29 11.90
CA VAL A 87 -0.72 -3.07 11.55
C VAL A 87 -0.72 -3.27 10.03
N LEU A 88 0.27 -2.72 9.36
CA LEU A 88 0.51 -2.92 7.94
C LEU A 88 1.49 -4.07 7.78
N THR A 89 1.15 -5.06 6.97
CA THR A 89 2.00 -6.23 6.74
C THR A 89 2.37 -6.34 5.27
N THR A 90 3.57 -6.81 5.01
CA THR A 90 4.07 -7.17 3.69
C THR A 90 4.80 -8.49 3.76
N ALA A 91 4.93 -9.16 2.62
CA ALA A 91 5.77 -10.34 2.53
C ALA A 91 6.49 -10.37 1.19
N GLY A 92 7.67 -10.96 1.16
CA GLY A 92 8.44 -11.13 -0.05
C GLY A 92 9.12 -12.48 -0.11
N ASN A 93 9.56 -12.84 -1.31
CA ASN A 93 10.45 -13.98 -1.53
C ASN A 93 11.83 -13.48 -1.94
N GLN A 94 12.85 -14.24 -1.56
CA GLN A 94 14.21 -14.03 -2.06
C GLN A 94 14.22 -14.11 -3.59
N GLY A 95 15.12 -13.36 -4.21
CA GLY A 95 15.28 -13.38 -5.67
C GLY A 95 15.83 -14.71 -6.18
N PHE A 96 16.52 -15.47 -5.35
CA PHE A 96 17.02 -16.80 -5.67
C PHE A 96 17.14 -17.68 -4.40
N VAL A 97 17.10 -18.97 -4.61
CA VAL A 97 17.23 -19.95 -3.52
C VAL A 97 18.65 -19.90 -2.92
N GLY A 98 18.73 -19.74 -1.61
CA GLY A 98 19.99 -19.62 -0.90
C GLY A 98 20.55 -18.19 -0.82
N GLY A 99 19.74 -17.20 -1.18
CA GLY A 99 20.08 -15.79 -0.97
C GLY A 99 20.13 -15.37 0.50
N ASN A 100 20.54 -14.14 0.72
CA ASN A 100 20.57 -13.57 2.05
C ASN A 100 19.14 -13.38 2.62
N ALA A 101 19.03 -13.35 3.92
CA ALA A 101 17.76 -13.08 4.58
C ALA A 101 17.15 -11.75 4.08
N LEU A 102 15.84 -11.69 4.00
CA LEU A 102 15.13 -10.47 3.62
C LEU A 102 15.26 -9.41 4.71
N ALA A 103 15.51 -8.19 4.29
CA ALA A 103 15.51 -7.00 5.12
C ALA A 103 14.40 -6.06 4.64
N TYR A 104 13.76 -5.38 5.57
CA TYR A 104 12.61 -4.52 5.34
C TYR A 104 12.92 -3.10 5.80
N GLN A 105 12.33 -2.13 5.15
CA GLN A 105 12.30 -0.75 5.61
C GLN A 105 11.00 -0.11 5.16
N TRP A 106 10.22 0.35 6.12
CA TRP A 106 9.01 1.11 5.86
C TRP A 106 9.31 2.59 5.61
N PHE A 107 8.52 3.17 4.74
CA PHE A 107 8.56 4.60 4.40
C PHE A 107 7.17 5.18 4.49
N PHE A 108 7.11 6.47 4.81
CA PHE A 108 5.86 7.22 4.77
C PHE A 108 6.01 8.51 3.95
N ALA A 109 4.89 8.98 3.41
CA ALA A 109 4.74 10.32 2.85
C ALA A 109 3.56 11.02 3.52
N ALA A 110 3.76 12.25 3.96
CA ALA A 110 2.69 13.10 4.49
C ALA A 110 1.70 13.49 3.39
N PRO A 111 0.46 13.87 3.72
CA PRO A 111 -0.53 14.33 2.75
C PRO A 111 0.01 15.44 1.84
N GLY A 112 -0.12 15.25 0.53
CA GLY A 112 0.37 16.21 -0.47
C GLY A 112 1.88 16.23 -0.69
N SER A 113 2.66 15.44 0.06
CA SER A 113 4.11 15.34 -0.13
C SER A 113 4.47 14.33 -1.21
N ALA A 114 5.43 14.69 -2.07
CA ALA A 114 6.07 13.74 -2.98
C ALA A 114 7.33 13.08 -2.37
N THR A 115 7.72 13.50 -1.15
CA THR A 115 8.93 13.00 -0.48
C THR A 115 8.58 11.86 0.45
N TRP A 116 9.29 10.75 0.30
CA TRP A 116 9.21 9.59 1.17
C TRP A 116 10.29 9.62 2.24
N THR A 117 9.88 9.45 3.48
CA THR A 117 10.78 9.44 4.65
C THR A 117 10.78 8.06 5.27
N ALA A 118 11.97 7.56 5.62
CA ALA A 118 12.08 6.29 6.31
C ALA A 118 11.41 6.35 7.69
N VAL A 119 10.55 5.36 7.98
CA VAL A 119 9.98 5.20 9.32
C VAL A 119 11.06 4.73 10.27
N THR A 120 11.09 5.30 11.46
CA THR A 120 11.95 4.86 12.57
C THR A 120 11.09 4.37 13.73
N ASN A 121 11.57 3.38 14.46
CA ASN A 121 10.89 2.94 15.67
C ASN A 121 10.89 4.04 16.73
N GLY A 122 9.76 4.21 17.40
CA GLY A 122 9.54 5.22 18.43
C GLY A 122 8.25 6.01 18.19
N GLY A 123 7.79 6.73 19.22
CA GLY A 123 6.50 7.41 19.16
C GLY A 123 5.36 6.43 18.89
N ILE A 124 4.66 6.63 17.77
CA ILE A 124 3.55 5.76 17.37
C ILE A 124 3.98 4.56 16.54
N TYR A 125 5.25 4.44 16.16
CA TYR A 125 5.74 3.41 15.23
C TYR A 125 6.55 2.33 15.92
N SER A 126 6.31 1.07 15.54
CA SER A 126 7.18 -0.06 15.85
C SER A 126 7.20 -1.04 14.67
N GLY A 127 8.29 -1.80 14.55
CA GLY A 127 8.46 -2.73 13.43
C GLY A 127 8.90 -2.07 12.12
N ALA A 128 9.48 -0.86 12.16
CA ALA A 128 9.88 -0.09 10.98
C ALA A 128 10.85 -0.83 10.02
N THR A 129 11.59 -1.80 10.53
CA THR A 129 12.55 -2.63 9.78
C THR A 129 12.15 -4.10 9.72
N THR A 130 10.88 -4.41 9.92
CA THR A 130 10.34 -5.77 9.85
C THR A 130 9.23 -5.87 8.79
N ALA A 131 8.75 -7.08 8.53
CA ALA A 131 7.64 -7.30 7.60
C ALA A 131 6.32 -6.66 8.06
N SER A 132 6.22 -6.24 9.33
CA SER A 132 5.01 -5.66 9.91
C SER A 132 5.32 -4.34 10.59
N LEU A 133 4.68 -3.26 10.11
CA LEU A 133 4.71 -1.95 10.75
C LEU A 133 3.46 -1.78 11.60
N SER A 134 3.65 -1.56 12.90
CA SER A 134 2.56 -1.19 13.80
C SER A 134 2.52 0.33 13.99
N ILE A 135 1.35 0.91 13.85
CA ILE A 135 1.03 2.31 14.08
C ILE A 135 0.02 2.36 15.22
N SER A 136 0.44 2.75 16.41
CA SER A 136 -0.37 2.69 17.64
C SER A 136 -1.42 3.80 17.74
N SER A 137 -1.33 4.82 16.89
CA SER A 137 -2.34 5.88 16.80
C SER A 137 -2.47 6.34 15.35
N ILE A 138 -3.65 6.14 14.75
CA ILE A 138 -3.91 6.58 13.38
C ILE A 138 -4.39 8.03 13.28
N ALA A 139 -4.87 8.64 14.36
CA ALA A 139 -5.43 9.99 14.36
C ALA A 139 -4.45 11.04 13.80
N GLY A 140 -3.17 10.91 14.10
CA GLY A 140 -2.12 11.83 13.62
C GLY A 140 -1.57 11.53 12.23
N VAL A 141 -2.02 10.43 11.58
CA VAL A 141 -1.47 9.96 10.30
C VAL A 141 -2.56 9.70 9.26
N ILE A 142 -3.73 10.26 9.45
CA ILE A 142 -4.80 10.24 8.45
C ILE A 142 -4.30 10.89 7.17
N ASN A 143 -4.59 10.26 6.04
CA ASN A 143 -4.12 10.61 4.70
C ASN A 143 -2.61 10.44 4.44
N TYR A 144 -1.82 9.96 5.39
CA TYR A 144 -0.46 9.51 5.13
C TYR A 144 -0.46 8.25 4.27
N GLN A 145 0.57 8.11 3.48
CA GLN A 145 0.81 6.93 2.66
C GLN A 145 2.02 6.16 3.20
N TYR A 146 1.98 4.84 3.10
CA TYR A 146 3.04 3.95 3.54
C TYR A 146 3.36 2.92 2.48
N TYR A 147 4.63 2.58 2.33
CA TYR A 147 5.08 1.40 1.59
C TYR A 147 6.30 0.79 2.26
N CYS A 148 6.63 -0.44 1.90
CA CYS A 148 7.81 -1.13 2.40
C CYS A 148 8.77 -1.44 1.26
N GLN A 149 10.03 -1.14 1.46
CA GLN A 149 11.13 -1.69 0.65
C GLN A 149 11.57 -3.03 1.21
N ILE A 150 11.68 -4.01 0.32
CA ILE A 150 12.17 -5.35 0.63
C ILE A 150 13.46 -5.54 -0.16
N ARG A 151 14.53 -5.91 0.53
CA ARG A 151 15.84 -6.22 -0.06
C ARG A 151 16.42 -7.45 0.61
N GLU A 152 17.37 -8.07 -0.02
CA GLU A 152 18.23 -9.01 0.69
C GLU A 152 19.21 -8.26 1.58
N ASN A 153 19.48 -8.80 2.76
CA ASN A 153 20.39 -8.17 3.72
C ASN A 153 21.73 -7.87 3.04
N THR A 154 22.25 -6.66 3.24
CA THR A 154 23.47 -6.12 2.61
C THR A 154 23.34 -5.74 1.13
N ALA A 155 22.24 -6.07 0.43
CA ALA A 155 22.04 -5.64 -0.95
C ALA A 155 21.58 -4.18 -1.04
N THR A 156 22.00 -3.48 -2.08
CA THR A 156 21.56 -2.11 -2.36
C THR A 156 20.26 -2.06 -3.16
N CYS A 157 19.97 -3.12 -3.92
CA CYS A 157 18.73 -3.22 -4.68
C CYS A 157 17.56 -3.65 -3.81
N TYR A 158 16.40 -3.09 -4.08
CA TYR A 158 15.16 -3.41 -3.37
C TYR A 158 13.99 -3.53 -4.34
N THR A 159 12.95 -4.19 -3.87
CA THR A 159 11.61 -4.13 -4.48
C THR A 159 10.69 -3.41 -3.51
N ALA A 160 9.81 -2.57 -4.02
CA ALA A 160 8.86 -1.83 -3.21
C ALA A 160 7.47 -2.49 -3.24
N SER A 161 6.81 -2.53 -2.10
CA SER A 161 5.39 -2.84 -2.06
C SER A 161 4.57 -1.72 -2.72
N ASN A 162 3.30 -2.01 -3.03
CA ASN A 162 2.35 -0.95 -3.31
C ASN A 162 2.24 -0.02 -2.10
N ALA A 163 1.99 1.26 -2.36
CA ALA A 163 1.68 2.20 -1.30
C ALA A 163 0.24 2.03 -0.85
N ILE A 164 0.01 2.14 0.46
CA ILE A 164 -1.31 2.15 1.07
C ILE A 164 -1.53 3.49 1.78
N LYS A 165 -2.73 4.02 1.68
CA LYS A 165 -3.12 5.26 2.35
C LYS A 165 -3.95 4.94 3.58
N ILE A 166 -3.61 5.53 4.71
CA ILE A 166 -4.44 5.50 5.91
C ILE A 166 -5.56 6.53 5.72
N THR A 167 -6.77 6.06 5.67
CA THR A 167 -7.96 6.92 5.57
C THR A 167 -8.76 6.81 6.86
N ASP A 168 -9.45 7.87 7.21
CA ASP A 168 -10.43 7.81 8.29
C ASP A 168 -11.65 7.01 7.85
N SER A 169 -12.40 6.48 8.81
CA SER A 169 -13.74 5.98 8.53
C SER A 169 -14.58 7.12 7.98
N SER A 170 -15.23 6.90 6.87
CA SER A 170 -16.08 7.92 6.31
C SER A 170 -17.30 8.13 7.20
N ALA A 171 -17.56 9.37 7.61
CA ALA A 171 -18.83 9.71 8.22
C ALA A 171 -19.90 9.95 7.14
N THR A 172 -21.14 9.64 7.47
CA THR A 172 -22.30 10.05 6.68
C THR A 172 -23.30 10.74 7.59
N THR A 173 -23.78 11.89 7.17
CA THR A 173 -24.69 12.74 7.96
C THR A 173 -26.07 12.78 7.32
N TRP A 174 -27.06 12.42 8.10
CA TRP A 174 -28.47 12.64 7.76
C TRP A 174 -28.83 14.09 8.01
N ASN A 175 -29.29 14.80 6.98
CA ASN A 175 -29.66 16.22 7.05
C ASN A 175 -31.17 16.48 7.17
N GLY A 176 -31.96 15.43 7.35
CA GLY A 176 -33.42 15.47 7.36
C GLY A 176 -34.08 15.00 6.06
N THR A 177 -33.27 14.81 5.00
CA THR A 177 -33.76 14.36 3.68
C THR A 177 -32.87 13.32 3.00
N THR A 178 -31.56 13.45 3.14
CA THR A 178 -30.58 12.56 2.49
C THR A 178 -29.34 12.37 3.34
N TRP A 179 -28.63 11.29 3.11
CA TRP A 179 -27.33 11.01 3.66
C TRP A 179 -26.22 11.69 2.82
N SER A 180 -25.32 12.42 3.46
CA SER A 180 -24.28 13.22 2.79
C SER A 180 -23.25 12.39 2.01
N ASN A 181 -23.05 11.13 2.39
CA ASN A 181 -22.06 10.22 1.81
C ASN A 181 -22.68 8.83 1.58
N GLY A 182 -23.88 8.79 0.99
CA GLY A 182 -24.65 7.55 0.84
C GLY A 182 -25.17 7.00 2.17
N ALA A 183 -26.01 5.98 2.12
CA ALA A 183 -26.51 5.31 3.33
C ALA A 183 -25.36 4.85 4.24
N PRO A 184 -25.55 4.85 5.57
CA PRO A 184 -24.57 4.28 6.49
C PRO A 184 -24.40 2.78 6.23
N ASP A 185 -23.27 2.26 6.63
CA ASP A 185 -22.91 0.85 6.66
C ASP A 185 -21.93 0.61 7.82
N LEU A 186 -21.55 -0.65 8.06
CA LEU A 186 -20.65 -1.02 9.18
C LEU A 186 -19.24 -0.41 9.12
N SER A 187 -18.90 0.31 8.06
CA SER A 187 -17.63 1.06 7.95
C SER A 187 -17.78 2.56 8.23
N LYS A 188 -19.01 3.07 8.41
CA LYS A 188 -19.28 4.51 8.51
C LYS A 188 -19.80 4.90 9.89
N LEU A 189 -19.38 6.10 10.34
CA LEU A 189 -20.03 6.80 11.43
C LEU A 189 -21.32 7.43 10.88
N ALA A 190 -22.48 7.02 11.40
CA ALA A 190 -23.75 7.66 11.11
C ALA A 190 -23.97 8.85 12.05
N ILE A 191 -24.28 10.02 11.49
CA ILE A 191 -24.57 11.24 12.24
C ILE A 191 -25.99 11.68 11.91
N ILE A 192 -26.85 11.72 12.91
CA ILE A 192 -28.22 12.23 12.81
C ILE A 192 -28.18 13.72 13.11
N ASN A 193 -28.34 14.53 12.05
CA ASN A 193 -28.40 15.99 12.07
C ASN A 193 -29.66 16.49 11.36
N GLY A 194 -30.72 15.76 11.47
CA GLY A 194 -32.09 15.95 11.04
C GLY A 194 -32.93 14.83 11.61
N ASN A 195 -34.21 15.02 11.83
CA ASN A 195 -35.06 13.96 12.36
C ASN A 195 -35.10 12.77 11.40
N TYR A 196 -34.93 11.57 11.93
CA TYR A 196 -34.94 10.31 11.20
C TYR A 196 -36.00 9.38 11.76
N ASP A 197 -36.76 8.78 10.88
CA ASP A 197 -37.76 7.78 11.21
C ASP A 197 -37.60 6.58 10.30
N THR A 198 -37.41 5.38 10.86
CA THR A 198 -37.08 4.20 10.09
C THR A 198 -38.18 3.77 9.14
N THR A 199 -39.45 3.94 9.48
CA THR A 199 -40.56 3.64 8.56
C THR A 199 -40.49 4.50 7.28
N SER A 200 -40.04 5.76 7.39
CA SER A 200 -39.98 6.68 6.27
C SER A 200 -38.70 6.57 5.46
N HIS A 201 -37.61 6.18 6.11
CA HIS A 201 -36.26 6.26 5.55
C HIS A 201 -35.49 4.94 5.54
N GLY A 202 -36.06 3.90 6.15
CA GLY A 202 -35.52 2.53 6.21
C GLY A 202 -34.61 2.29 7.40
N ASP A 203 -34.33 1.01 7.60
CA ASP A 203 -33.33 0.51 8.54
C ASP A 203 -31.93 0.90 8.07
N PHE A 204 -30.98 0.91 9.01
CA PHE A 204 -29.60 1.04 8.64
C PHE A 204 -28.67 0.34 9.63
N GLU A 205 -27.48 0.05 9.12
CA GLU A 205 -26.35 -0.43 9.89
C GLU A 205 -25.28 0.64 9.93
N CYS A 206 -24.56 0.75 11.02
CA CYS A 206 -23.45 1.69 11.11
C CYS A 206 -22.34 1.18 12.05
N CYS A 207 -21.15 1.71 11.85
CA CYS A 207 -20.03 1.42 12.71
C CYS A 207 -20.20 2.06 14.08
N SER A 208 -20.59 3.33 14.13
CA SER A 208 -20.97 4.06 15.33
C SER A 208 -22.08 5.05 15.00
N LEU A 209 -22.86 5.45 15.98
CA LEU A 209 -23.98 6.36 15.81
C LEU A 209 -23.82 7.59 16.71
N LEU A 210 -23.97 8.76 16.12
CA LEU A 210 -24.10 10.02 16.82
C LEU A 210 -25.46 10.64 16.53
N VAL A 211 -26.28 10.84 17.55
CA VAL A 211 -27.50 11.64 17.45
C VAL A 211 -27.21 13.03 18.04
N ASN A 212 -27.21 14.05 17.18
CA ASN A 212 -26.94 15.43 17.60
C ASN A 212 -28.10 16.02 18.40
N ALA A 213 -27.77 17.00 19.25
CA ALA A 213 -28.75 17.72 20.03
C ALA A 213 -29.87 18.31 19.16
N THR A 214 -31.08 18.32 19.68
CA THR A 214 -32.32 18.80 19.03
C THR A 214 -32.93 17.89 17.96
N PHE A 215 -32.22 16.83 17.51
CA PHE A 215 -32.75 15.88 16.53
C PHE A 215 -33.23 14.59 17.20
N THR A 216 -34.15 13.94 16.49
CA THR A 216 -34.78 12.71 16.95
C THR A 216 -34.51 11.58 15.98
N LEU A 217 -34.09 10.43 16.50
CA LEU A 217 -34.08 9.16 15.82
C LEU A 217 -35.23 8.29 16.36
N ASN A 218 -36.19 7.97 15.54
CA ASN A 218 -37.26 7.02 15.84
C ASN A 218 -37.00 5.69 15.16
N ILE A 219 -36.88 4.63 15.94
CA ILE A 219 -36.85 3.24 15.42
C ILE A 219 -38.24 2.68 15.64
N GLN A 220 -38.95 2.46 14.55
CA GLN A 220 -40.35 2.08 14.55
C GLN A 220 -40.52 0.57 14.81
N ALA A 221 -41.78 0.14 14.93
CA ALA A 221 -42.10 -1.27 15.13
C ALA A 221 -41.60 -2.10 13.94
N ASP A 222 -40.97 -3.25 14.24
CA ASP A 222 -40.42 -4.21 13.29
C ASP A 222 -39.20 -3.70 12.48
N ASP A 223 -38.73 -2.47 12.74
CA ASP A 223 -37.53 -1.88 12.17
C ASP A 223 -36.33 -2.01 13.10
N PHE A 224 -35.13 -1.80 12.57
CA PHE A 224 -33.89 -1.87 13.38
C PHE A 224 -32.85 -0.82 13.00
N VAL A 225 -31.95 -0.55 13.97
CA VAL A 225 -30.67 0.11 13.74
C VAL A 225 -29.58 -0.73 14.38
N LEU A 226 -28.61 -1.18 13.57
CA LEU A 226 -27.46 -1.95 14.03
C LEU A 226 -26.25 -1.06 14.20
N ILE A 227 -25.66 -1.07 15.40
CA ILE A 227 -24.47 -0.30 15.77
C ILE A 227 -23.36 -1.26 16.16
N GLN A 228 -22.26 -1.26 15.42
CA GLN A 228 -21.15 -2.18 15.71
C GLN A 228 -20.33 -1.80 16.93
N ASN A 229 -20.16 -0.49 17.22
CA ASN A 229 -19.26 0.02 18.27
C ASN A 229 -20.00 0.98 19.22
N ASP A 230 -19.89 2.27 19.02
CA ASP A 230 -20.32 3.27 19.99
C ASP A 230 -21.59 3.98 19.59
N LEU A 231 -22.44 4.23 20.59
CA LEU A 231 -23.57 5.13 20.51
C LEU A 231 -23.31 6.38 21.34
N THR A 232 -23.35 7.55 20.71
CA THR A 232 -23.37 8.85 21.38
C THR A 232 -24.73 9.51 21.12
N ASN A 233 -25.55 9.65 22.13
CA ASN A 233 -26.85 10.29 22.01
C ASN A 233 -26.88 11.62 22.77
N ASN A 234 -26.87 12.72 22.02
CA ASN A 234 -27.05 14.08 22.55
C ASN A 234 -28.45 14.63 22.26
N GLY A 235 -29.24 13.91 21.47
CA GLY A 235 -30.60 14.27 21.06
C GLY A 235 -31.67 13.39 21.71
N THR A 236 -32.62 12.95 20.91
CA THR A 236 -33.68 12.02 21.34
C THR A 236 -33.58 10.72 20.52
N LEU A 237 -33.52 9.61 21.22
CA LEU A 237 -33.57 8.27 20.61
C LEU A 237 -34.80 7.54 21.16
N ASN A 238 -35.72 7.20 20.29
CA ASN A 238 -36.91 6.44 20.61
C ASN A 238 -36.84 5.09 19.90
N VAL A 239 -36.97 4.03 20.68
CA VAL A 239 -37.16 2.68 20.18
C VAL A 239 -38.59 2.27 20.52
N LEU A 240 -39.44 2.13 19.53
CA LEU A 240 -40.85 1.82 19.72
C LEU A 240 -41.05 0.33 19.94
N ASN A 241 -42.28 -0.05 20.32
CA ASN A 241 -42.58 -1.45 20.60
C ASN A 241 -42.26 -2.33 19.37
N ASN A 242 -41.52 -3.41 19.56
CA ASN A 242 -40.93 -4.28 18.53
C ASN A 242 -39.86 -3.63 17.64
N GLY A 243 -39.46 -2.35 17.82
CA GLY A 243 -38.27 -1.81 17.20
C GLY A 243 -37.01 -2.33 17.89
N SER A 244 -35.88 -2.38 17.19
CA SER A 244 -34.63 -2.92 17.72
C SER A 244 -33.45 -1.96 17.53
N LEU A 245 -32.75 -1.71 18.62
CA LEU A 245 -31.41 -1.13 18.60
C LEU A 245 -30.44 -2.24 19.01
N VAL A 246 -29.50 -2.59 18.15
CA VAL A 246 -28.61 -3.74 18.29
C VAL A 246 -27.17 -3.27 18.27
#